data_14e109cb157b04df758560b6398a91eb
#
_entry.id   14e109cb157b04df758560b6398a91eb
#
_cell.length_a   1.000
_cell.length_b   1.000
_cell.length_c   1.000
_cell.angle_alpha   90.00
_cell.angle_beta   90.00
_cell.angle_gamma   90.00
#
_symmetry.space_group_name_H-M   'P 1'
#
loop_
_entity.id
_entity.type
_entity.pdbx_description
1 polymer ?
#
loop_
_entity_poly.entity_id
_entity_poly.type
_entity_poly.pdbx_seq_one_letter_code
_entity_poly.pdbx_strand_id
1 'polypeptide(L)'
;PLPRGVYYRITHSGEGTTPPSPRSIITAHYRGSTIDGHTFDSSYGGTPLAIRLCDLIDGWIVALQQMVVGDKWELYIPAEMGYGKFSQPGIPGGSTLIFEIELLGIG
;
A
#
# COMPACT_ATOMS: atom_id res chain seq x y z
N PRO A 1 -13.50 -4.78 -5.06
CA PRO A 1 -13.09 -4.83 -3.66
C PRO A 1 -12.21 -6.04 -3.38
N LEU A 2 -11.23 -5.83 -2.52
CA LEU A 2 -10.33 -6.87 -2.05
C LEU A 2 -10.86 -7.44 -0.73
N PRO A 3 -10.29 -8.58 -0.23
CA PRO A 3 -10.71 -9.12 1.06
C PRO A 3 -10.62 -8.12 2.20
N ARG A 4 -11.49 -8.29 3.20
CA ARG A 4 -11.49 -7.56 4.47
C ARG A 4 -11.72 -6.07 4.32
N GLY A 5 -12.48 -5.66 3.28
CA GLY A 5 -12.92 -4.27 3.13
C GLY A 5 -11.91 -3.32 2.52
N VAL A 6 -10.83 -3.84 1.96
CA VAL A 6 -9.87 -3.01 1.21
C VAL A 6 -10.42 -2.76 -0.19
N TYR A 7 -10.48 -1.49 -0.60
CA TYR A 7 -10.90 -1.10 -1.94
C TYR A 7 -9.70 -0.61 -2.73
N TYR A 8 -9.77 -0.73 -4.05
CA TYR A 8 -8.68 -0.29 -4.91
C TYR A 8 -9.20 0.33 -6.19
N ARG A 9 -8.36 1.18 -6.79
CA ARG A 9 -8.58 1.72 -8.12
C ARG A 9 -7.26 1.60 -8.87
N ILE A 10 -7.30 0.97 -10.04
CA ILE A 10 -6.11 0.82 -10.88
C ILE A 10 -5.90 2.13 -11.64
N THR A 11 -4.77 2.78 -11.40
CA THR A 11 -4.41 4.02 -12.11
C THR A 11 -3.46 3.75 -13.27
N HIS A 12 -2.72 2.64 -13.22
CA HIS A 12 -1.89 2.18 -14.34
C HIS A 12 -1.70 0.67 -14.21
N SER A 13 -1.86 -0.05 -15.32
CA SER A 13 -1.63 -1.50 -15.37
C SER A 13 -0.25 -1.78 -15.94
N GLY A 14 0.55 -2.54 -15.19
CA GLY A 14 1.88 -2.94 -15.60
C GLY A 14 1.89 -4.21 -16.44
N GLU A 15 3.09 -4.61 -16.85
CA GLU A 15 3.29 -5.76 -17.73
C GLU A 15 3.83 -7.00 -17.01
N GLY A 16 4.04 -6.93 -15.69
CA GLY A 16 4.43 -8.08 -14.90
C GLY A 16 3.41 -9.19 -14.96
N THR A 17 3.83 -10.41 -14.65
CA THR A 17 2.96 -11.59 -14.79
C THR A 17 2.72 -12.30 -13.46
N THR A 18 3.57 -12.11 -12.47
CA THR A 18 3.49 -12.85 -11.21
C THR A 18 3.40 -11.88 -10.04
N PRO A 19 2.30 -11.93 -9.26
CA PRO A 19 2.21 -11.12 -8.05
C PRO A 19 3.20 -11.59 -6.98
N PRO A 20 3.59 -10.71 -6.04
CA PRO A 20 4.44 -11.13 -4.93
C PRO A 20 3.69 -12.04 -3.97
N SER A 21 4.45 -12.84 -3.22
CA SER A 21 3.94 -13.59 -2.08
C SER A 21 4.19 -12.79 -0.79
N PRO A 22 3.59 -13.20 0.34
CA PRO A 22 3.87 -12.49 1.61
C PRO A 22 5.34 -12.47 2.01
N ARG A 23 6.12 -13.44 1.56
CA ARG A 23 7.56 -13.52 1.86
C ARG A 23 8.45 -12.78 0.87
N SER A 24 7.89 -12.29 -0.22
CA SER A 24 8.66 -11.56 -1.23
C SER A 24 9.17 -10.24 -0.68
N ILE A 25 10.37 -9.85 -1.08
CA ILE A 25 10.85 -8.49 -0.89
C ILE A 25 10.28 -7.66 -2.04
N ILE A 26 9.48 -6.65 -1.72
CA ILE A 26 8.92 -5.76 -2.75
C ILE A 26 9.67 -4.44 -2.75
N THR A 27 9.74 -3.83 -3.92
CA THR A 27 10.27 -2.49 -4.09
C THR A 27 9.15 -1.63 -4.66
N ALA A 28 8.81 -0.54 -3.98
CA ALA A 28 7.67 0.29 -4.36
C ALA A 28 7.90 1.74 -4.00
N HIS A 29 7.37 2.64 -4.85
CA HIS A 29 7.09 4.01 -4.43
C HIS A 29 5.68 4.10 -3.90
N TYR A 30 5.46 4.98 -2.93
CA TYR A 30 4.15 5.15 -2.33
C TYR A 30 3.95 6.55 -1.75
N ARG A 31 2.69 6.91 -1.61
CA ARG A 31 2.27 8.08 -0.83
C ARG A 31 1.05 7.69 -0.02
N GLY A 32 1.13 7.87 1.31
CA GLY A 32 0.04 7.60 2.22
C GLY A 32 -0.59 8.88 2.73
N SER A 33 -1.91 8.93 2.75
CA SER A 33 -2.66 10.06 3.26
C SER A 33 -3.86 9.61 4.05
N THR A 34 -4.35 10.50 4.91
CA THR A 34 -5.63 10.32 5.60
C THR A 34 -6.75 10.81 4.68
N ILE A 35 -8.00 10.48 5.05
CA ILE A 35 -9.16 10.76 4.20
C ILE A 35 -9.39 12.25 3.96
N ASP A 36 -8.88 13.09 4.85
CA ASP A 36 -8.95 14.55 4.73
C ASP A 36 -7.88 15.13 3.80
N GLY A 37 -7.06 14.28 3.18
CA GLY A 37 -6.04 14.69 2.22
C GLY A 37 -4.67 14.97 2.81
N HIS A 38 -4.48 14.81 4.12
CA HIS A 38 -3.18 15.01 4.75
C HIS A 38 -2.23 13.87 4.42
N THR A 39 -1.12 14.17 3.74
CA THR A 39 -0.07 13.18 3.46
C THR A 39 0.77 12.97 4.70
N PHE A 40 0.82 11.74 5.21
CA PHE A 40 1.60 11.43 6.41
C PHE A 40 2.94 10.76 6.10
N ASP A 41 3.10 10.20 4.90
CA ASP A 41 4.33 9.55 4.49
C ASP A 41 4.39 9.43 2.97
N SER A 42 5.61 9.46 2.42
CA SER A 42 5.82 9.31 0.99
C SER A 42 7.26 8.90 0.72
N SER A 43 7.45 8.03 -0.27
CA SER A 43 8.77 7.69 -0.79
C SER A 43 9.17 8.53 -2.00
N TYR A 44 8.22 9.24 -2.61
CA TYR A 44 8.50 10.04 -3.80
C TYR A 44 9.49 11.16 -3.48
N GLY A 45 10.43 11.39 -4.38
CA GLY A 45 11.51 12.34 -4.17
C GLY A 45 12.73 11.73 -3.47
N GLY A 46 12.67 10.46 -3.12
CA GLY A 46 13.76 9.73 -2.46
C GLY A 46 13.86 8.30 -2.95
N THR A 47 14.46 7.46 -2.12
CA THR A 47 14.65 6.04 -2.45
C THR A 47 13.34 5.26 -2.29
N PRO A 48 13.01 4.35 -3.22
CA PRO A 48 11.85 3.49 -3.05
C PRO A 48 11.98 2.61 -1.80
N LEU A 49 10.82 2.25 -1.24
CA LEU A 49 10.75 1.30 -0.12
C LEU A 49 11.09 -0.10 -0.63
N ALA A 50 12.00 -0.79 0.03
CA ALA A 50 12.34 -2.18 -0.26
C ALA A 50 12.20 -2.97 1.05
N ILE A 51 11.18 -3.82 1.14
CA ILE A 51 10.86 -4.51 2.37
C ILE A 51 10.07 -5.78 2.07
N ARG A 52 10.16 -6.76 2.98
CA ARG A 52 9.33 -7.97 2.86
C ARG A 52 7.87 -7.62 3.04
N LEU A 53 7.01 -8.15 2.16
CA LEU A 53 5.60 -7.77 2.13
C LEU A 53 4.90 -8.04 3.47
N CYS A 54 5.16 -9.18 4.10
CA CYS A 54 4.50 -9.54 5.36
C CYS A 54 4.89 -8.65 6.56
N ASP A 55 5.89 -7.78 6.40
CA ASP A 55 6.28 -6.82 7.45
C ASP A 55 5.54 -5.49 7.34
N LEU A 56 4.62 -5.37 6.38
CA LEU A 56 3.83 -4.17 6.16
C LEU A 56 2.44 -4.32 6.78
N ILE A 57 1.66 -3.23 6.78
CA ILE A 57 0.28 -3.29 7.29
C ILE A 57 -0.57 -4.23 6.45
N ASP A 58 -1.63 -4.78 7.05
CA ASP A 58 -2.45 -5.81 6.44
C ASP A 58 -3.05 -5.39 5.10
N GLY A 59 -3.45 -4.13 4.97
CA GLY A 59 -4.00 -3.62 3.71
C GLY A 59 -3.03 -3.74 2.55
N TRP A 60 -1.74 -3.52 2.78
CA TRP A 60 -0.70 -3.71 1.77
C TRP A 60 -0.53 -5.20 1.44
N ILE A 61 -0.53 -6.06 2.46
CA ILE A 61 -0.36 -7.50 2.26
C ILE A 61 -1.48 -8.03 1.36
N VAL A 62 -2.71 -7.63 1.61
CA VAL A 62 -3.86 -8.04 0.81
C VAL A 62 -3.75 -7.51 -0.63
N ALA A 63 -3.44 -6.23 -0.78
CA ALA A 63 -3.48 -5.58 -2.09
C ALA A 63 -2.32 -6.00 -3.00
N LEU A 64 -1.09 -6.02 -2.47
CA LEU A 64 0.07 -6.27 -3.32
C LEU A 64 0.12 -7.70 -3.85
N GLN A 65 -0.53 -8.65 -3.19
CA GLN A 65 -0.67 -10.00 -3.72
C GLN A 65 -1.54 -10.07 -4.96
N GLN A 66 -2.25 -9.00 -5.30
CA GLN A 66 -3.04 -8.88 -6.53
C GLN A 66 -2.36 -7.99 -7.57
N MET A 67 -1.26 -7.33 -7.22
CA MET A 67 -0.54 -6.42 -8.10
C MET A 67 0.61 -7.14 -8.80
N VAL A 68 1.00 -6.63 -9.97
CA VAL A 68 2.21 -7.08 -10.68
C VAL A 68 3.13 -5.88 -10.91
N VAL A 69 4.39 -6.15 -11.24
CA VAL A 69 5.38 -5.10 -11.48
C VAL A 69 4.90 -4.16 -12.58
N GLY A 70 4.98 -2.86 -12.31
CA GLY A 70 4.50 -1.81 -13.20
C GLY A 70 3.10 -1.32 -12.86
N ASP A 71 2.35 -2.04 -12.04
CA ASP A 71 1.03 -1.57 -11.60
C ASP A 71 1.17 -0.37 -10.68
N LYS A 72 0.24 0.56 -10.85
CA LYS A 72 0.05 1.67 -9.93
C LYS A 72 -1.41 1.70 -9.51
N TRP A 73 -1.65 1.55 -8.23
CA TRP A 73 -2.99 1.47 -7.65
C TRP A 73 -3.18 2.51 -6.57
N GLU A 74 -4.41 2.94 -6.41
CA GLU A 74 -4.84 3.72 -5.25
C GLU A 74 -5.66 2.80 -4.35
N LEU A 75 -5.26 2.70 -3.08
CA LEU A 75 -5.88 1.81 -2.10
C LEU A 75 -6.62 2.61 -1.05
N TYR A 76 -7.77 2.11 -0.65
CA TYR A 76 -8.56 2.63 0.46
C TYR A 76 -8.57 1.55 1.54
N ILE A 77 -7.86 1.80 2.63
CA ILE A 77 -7.59 0.79 3.66
C ILE A 77 -8.34 1.16 4.92
N PRO A 78 -9.34 0.35 5.35
CA PRO A 78 -10.03 0.62 6.60
C PRO A 78 -9.07 0.51 7.78
N ALA A 79 -9.42 1.17 8.89
CA ALA A 79 -8.52 1.28 10.04
C ALA A 79 -8.03 -0.06 10.55
N GLU A 80 -8.89 -1.08 10.60
CA GLU A 80 -8.52 -2.41 11.09
C GLU A 80 -7.51 -3.14 10.23
N MET A 81 -7.32 -2.71 8.98
CA MET A 81 -6.31 -3.24 8.06
C MET A 81 -5.08 -2.34 7.97
N GLY A 82 -5.06 -1.26 8.74
CA GLY A 82 -3.96 -0.33 8.88
C GLY A 82 -3.46 -0.29 10.31
N TYR A 83 -3.53 0.88 10.94
CA TYR A 83 -3.03 1.09 12.30
C TYR A 83 -4.09 0.91 13.39
N GLY A 84 -5.32 0.57 13.02
CA GLY A 84 -6.38 0.29 13.97
C GLY A 84 -6.74 1.49 14.82
N LYS A 85 -6.92 1.25 16.11
CA LYS A 85 -7.29 2.28 17.08
C LYS A 85 -6.10 3.14 17.53
N PHE A 86 -4.88 2.73 17.20
CA PHE A 86 -3.68 3.40 17.70
C PHE A 86 -3.33 4.56 16.78
N SER A 87 -3.10 5.73 17.36
CA SER A 87 -2.61 6.87 16.57
C SER A 87 -1.12 6.70 16.27
N GLN A 88 -0.72 7.22 15.12
CA GLN A 88 0.67 7.28 14.69
C GLN A 88 0.97 8.76 14.38
N PRO A 89 2.24 9.17 14.27
CA PRO A 89 2.55 10.53 13.86
C PRO A 89 1.83 10.89 12.55
N GLY A 90 0.98 11.92 12.63
CA GLY A 90 0.17 12.35 11.47
C GLY A 90 -1.04 11.49 11.14
N ILE A 91 -1.31 10.43 11.92
CA ILE A 91 -2.42 9.51 11.67
C ILE A 91 -3.25 9.35 12.96
N PRO A 92 -4.42 9.99 13.06
CA PRO A 92 -5.30 9.75 14.20
C PRO A 92 -5.76 8.30 14.28
N GLY A 93 -5.96 7.78 15.48
CA GLY A 93 -6.49 6.43 15.67
C GLY A 93 -7.84 6.26 14.97
N GLY A 94 -8.09 5.08 14.42
CA GLY A 94 -9.32 4.79 13.67
C GLY A 94 -9.35 5.37 12.27
N SER A 95 -8.23 5.84 11.72
CA SER A 95 -8.19 6.46 10.41
C SER A 95 -8.31 5.45 9.28
N THR A 96 -9.13 5.77 8.28
CA THR A 96 -9.06 5.13 6.97
C THR A 96 -7.88 5.72 6.22
N LEU A 97 -7.06 4.87 5.64
CA LEU A 97 -5.83 5.29 4.95
C LEU A 97 -6.01 5.20 3.44
N ILE A 98 -5.45 6.17 2.73
CA ILE A 98 -5.41 6.17 1.27
C ILE A 98 -3.95 6.07 0.86
N PHE A 99 -3.60 5.00 0.15
CA PHE A 99 -2.26 4.82 -0.37
C PHE A 99 -2.26 4.80 -1.88
N GLU A 100 -1.34 5.55 -2.46
CA GLU A 100 -0.98 5.43 -3.87
C GLU A 100 0.30 4.61 -3.90
N ILE A 101 0.28 3.45 -4.58
CA ILE A 101 1.38 2.50 -4.60
C ILE A 101 1.75 2.16 -6.03
N GLU A 102 3.03 2.28 -6.35
CA GLU A 102 3.59 1.85 -7.62
C GLU A 102 4.58 0.71 -7.35
N LEU A 103 4.26 -0.51 -7.80
CA LEU A 103 5.12 -1.68 -7.61
C LEU A 103 6.22 -1.69 -8.65
N LEU A 104 7.46 -1.54 -8.21
CA LEU A 104 8.62 -1.42 -9.08
C LEU A 104 9.38 -2.72 -9.27
N GLY A 105 9.38 -3.59 -8.25
CA GLY A 105 10.13 -4.83 -8.32
C GLY A 105 9.74 -5.82 -7.27
N ILE A 106 10.09 -7.09 -7.52
CA ILE A 106 9.88 -8.22 -6.61
C ILE A 106 11.18 -9.00 -6.55
N GLY A 107 11.70 -9.17 -5.34
CA GLY A 107 12.94 -9.90 -5.12
C GLY A 107 12.79 -11.15 -4.27
#